data_5f351d43ef95190d287fe87adc5ebc03
#
_entry.id   5f351d43ef95190d287fe87adc5ebc03
#
_cell.length_a   1.000
_cell.length_b   1.000
_cell.length_c   1.000
_cell.angle_alpha   90.00
_cell.angle_beta   90.00
_cell.angle_gamma   90.00
#
_symmetry.space_group_name_H-M   'P 1'
#
loop_
_entity.id
_entity.type
_entity.pdbx_description
1 polymer ?
#
loop_
_entity_poly.entity_id
_entity_poly.type
_entity_poly.pdbx_seq_one_letter_code
_entity_poly.pdbx_strand_id
1 'polypeptide(L)'
;MVVAAVAMHAQLPNVQLKDINGNTVQTGSISNNGKPVIISFWATWCKPCLRELKAIHEVYPDWQDETGVKMIIVSIDQAQDANKVKPLVDGFGWEYEVLLDPNGDFKRAMNVQNVPHVFVLDGKGKIVYNHAGYVDGGEEDIYEALQ
;
A
#
# COMPACT_ATOMS: atom_id res chain seq x y z
N MET A 1 19.64 18.99 29.89
CA MET A 1 18.34 18.39 29.66
C MET A 1 18.26 17.89 28.23
N VAL A 2 18.14 16.63 28.06
CA VAL A 2 18.04 16.07 26.74
C VAL A 2 16.58 16.11 26.36
N VAL A 3 16.24 16.98 25.44
CA VAL A 3 15.02 16.79 24.71
C VAL A 3 15.23 15.53 23.91
N ALA A 4 14.57 14.46 24.29
CA ALA A 4 14.50 13.30 23.45
C ALA A 4 14.08 13.81 22.08
N ALA A 5 15.04 13.88 21.18
CA ALA A 5 14.72 14.08 19.79
C ALA A 5 13.76 12.96 19.42
N VAL A 6 12.49 13.26 19.46
CA VAL A 6 11.52 12.39 18.82
C VAL A 6 11.96 12.39 17.37
N ALA A 7 12.54 11.28 16.96
CA ALA A 7 12.84 11.10 15.57
C ALA A 7 11.52 11.29 14.83
N MET A 8 11.42 12.44 14.18
CA MET A 8 10.29 12.76 13.35
C MET A 8 10.41 11.90 12.12
N HIS A 9 10.00 10.64 12.25
CA HIS A 9 9.79 9.81 11.08
C HIS A 9 8.58 10.38 10.36
N ALA A 10 8.63 10.44 9.05
CA ALA A 10 7.46 10.62 8.25
C ALA A 10 6.56 9.40 8.52
N GLN A 11 5.81 9.49 9.59
CA GLN A 11 4.85 8.45 9.94
C GLN A 11 3.64 8.58 9.03
N LEU A 12 3.01 7.45 8.79
CA LEU A 12 1.75 7.44 8.08
C LEU A 12 0.71 8.25 8.86
N PRO A 13 -0.04 9.10 8.18
CA PRO A 13 -1.22 9.71 8.80
C PRO A 13 -2.14 8.63 9.34
N ASN A 14 -2.75 8.89 10.50
CA ASN A 14 -3.67 7.92 11.08
C ASN A 14 -5.09 8.18 10.60
N VAL A 15 -5.62 7.20 9.88
CA VAL A 15 -7.00 7.17 9.40
C VAL A 15 -7.58 5.82 9.76
N GLN A 16 -8.82 5.79 10.21
CA GLN A 16 -9.50 4.53 10.50
C GLN A 16 -10.17 4.02 9.24
N LEU A 17 -9.76 2.84 8.78
CA LEU A 17 -10.32 2.19 7.61
C LEU A 17 -10.83 0.80 7.98
N LYS A 18 -11.57 0.18 7.07
CA LYS A 18 -11.92 -1.24 7.16
C LYS A 18 -11.07 -2.02 6.17
N ASP A 19 -10.69 -3.23 6.54
CA ASP A 19 -10.17 -4.17 5.56
C ASP A 19 -11.32 -4.87 4.83
N ILE A 20 -11.00 -5.72 3.86
CA ILE A 20 -12.04 -6.41 3.07
C ILE A 20 -12.81 -7.45 3.87
N ASN A 21 -12.37 -7.77 5.08
CA ASN A 21 -13.05 -8.70 5.98
C ASN A 21 -13.86 -7.98 7.06
N GLY A 22 -13.92 -6.65 6.98
CA GLY A 22 -14.70 -5.84 7.92
C GLY A 22 -13.97 -5.47 9.20
N ASN A 23 -12.69 -5.81 9.34
CA ASN A 23 -11.90 -5.45 10.51
C ASN A 23 -11.47 -3.99 10.43
N THR A 24 -11.46 -3.32 11.58
CA THR A 24 -11.00 -1.94 11.66
C THR A 24 -9.47 -1.88 11.71
N VAL A 25 -8.88 -1.01 10.91
CA VAL A 25 -7.44 -0.80 10.84
C VAL A 25 -7.13 0.68 11.03
N GLN A 26 -6.19 0.98 11.92
CA GLN A 26 -5.65 2.32 12.09
C GLN A 26 -4.39 2.44 11.23
N THR A 27 -4.40 3.27 10.21
CA THR A 27 -3.28 3.34 9.26
C THR A 27 -1.97 3.80 9.92
N GLY A 28 -2.05 4.61 10.97
CA GLY A 28 -0.87 5.03 11.71
C GLY A 28 -0.17 3.91 12.47
N SER A 29 -0.85 2.77 12.64
CA SER A 29 -0.30 1.60 13.34
C SER A 29 0.30 0.57 12.39
N ILE A 30 0.29 0.83 11.09
CA ILE A 30 0.85 -0.09 10.11
C ILE A 30 2.34 -0.25 10.35
N SER A 31 2.77 -1.50 10.53
CA SER A 31 4.17 -1.83 10.74
C SER A 31 4.40 -3.27 10.29
N ASN A 32 5.67 -3.68 10.24
CA ASN A 32 6.02 -5.02 9.77
C ASN A 32 7.24 -5.57 10.52
N ASN A 33 7.29 -5.40 11.83
CA ASN A 33 8.34 -5.99 12.68
C ASN A 33 9.75 -5.62 12.22
N GLY A 34 9.98 -4.35 11.88
CA GLY A 34 11.28 -3.87 11.44
C GLY A 34 11.60 -4.14 9.98
N LYS A 35 10.64 -4.67 9.22
CA LYS A 35 10.79 -4.97 7.80
C LYS A 35 9.99 -3.99 6.94
N PRO A 36 10.30 -3.87 5.64
CA PRO A 36 9.65 -2.88 4.79
C PRO A 36 8.16 -3.15 4.58
N VAL A 37 7.44 -2.08 4.22
CA VAL A 37 6.03 -2.13 3.84
C VAL A 37 5.86 -1.41 2.51
N ILE A 38 5.09 -2.00 1.62
CA ILE A 38 4.63 -1.34 0.39
C ILE A 38 3.16 -0.97 0.60
N ILE A 39 2.79 0.27 0.28
CA ILE A 39 1.40 0.71 0.28
C ILE A 39 1.08 1.18 -1.13
N SER A 40 0.09 0.56 -1.77
CA SER A 40 -0.32 0.93 -3.13
C SER A 40 -1.78 1.34 -3.14
N PHE A 41 -2.04 2.57 -3.60
CA PHE A 41 -3.40 3.05 -3.82
C PHE A 41 -3.84 2.64 -5.22
N TRP A 42 -5.04 2.07 -5.31
CA TRP A 42 -5.56 1.49 -6.55
C TRP A 42 -7.08 1.53 -6.57
N ALA A 43 -7.67 1.11 -7.68
CA ALA A 43 -9.10 0.93 -7.79
C ALA A 43 -9.42 -0.22 -8.76
N THR A 44 -10.57 -0.83 -8.60
CA THR A 44 -10.98 -1.96 -9.46
C THR A 44 -11.14 -1.54 -10.92
N TRP A 45 -11.46 -0.28 -11.17
CA TRP A 45 -11.65 0.29 -12.51
C TRP A 45 -10.36 0.83 -13.14
N CYS A 46 -9.23 0.74 -12.44
CA CYS A 46 -7.97 1.33 -12.87
C CYS A 46 -7.09 0.29 -13.56
N LYS A 47 -7.03 0.30 -14.88
CA LYS A 47 -6.25 -0.70 -15.64
C LYS A 47 -4.75 -0.67 -15.34
N PRO A 48 -4.09 0.51 -15.29
CA PRO A 48 -2.68 0.52 -14.91
C PRO A 48 -2.43 -0.02 -13.50
N CYS A 49 -3.35 0.21 -12.57
CA CYS A 49 -3.27 -0.35 -11.23
C CYS A 49 -3.26 -1.87 -11.27
N LEU A 50 -4.16 -2.46 -12.04
CA LEU A 50 -4.28 -3.90 -12.16
C LEU A 50 -3.02 -4.50 -12.79
N ARG A 51 -2.46 -3.84 -13.81
CA ARG A 51 -1.19 -4.29 -14.42
C ARG A 51 -0.06 -4.30 -13.42
N GLU A 52 0.08 -3.24 -12.62
CA GLU A 52 1.11 -3.15 -11.60
C GLU A 52 0.96 -4.24 -10.55
N LEU A 53 -0.25 -4.41 -10.03
CA LEU A 53 -0.51 -5.41 -8.98
C LEU A 53 -0.31 -6.82 -9.48
N LYS A 54 -0.63 -7.10 -10.75
CA LYS A 54 -0.36 -8.39 -11.38
C LYS A 54 1.14 -8.63 -11.56
N ALA A 55 1.88 -7.61 -11.99
CA ALA A 55 3.34 -7.71 -12.16
C ALA A 55 4.02 -7.96 -10.81
N ILE A 56 3.61 -7.27 -9.77
CA ILE A 56 4.16 -7.47 -8.43
C ILE A 56 3.80 -8.86 -7.90
N HIS A 57 2.60 -9.33 -8.16
CA HIS A 57 2.15 -10.65 -7.71
C HIS A 57 3.10 -11.76 -8.18
N GLU A 58 3.64 -11.65 -9.39
CA GLU A 58 4.57 -12.64 -9.95
C GLU A 58 5.88 -12.72 -9.18
N VAL A 59 6.34 -11.61 -8.61
CA VAL A 59 7.64 -11.50 -7.94
C VAL A 59 7.53 -11.35 -6.42
N TYR A 60 6.32 -11.17 -5.91
CA TYR A 60 6.10 -10.91 -4.50
C TYR A 60 6.65 -11.99 -3.57
N PRO A 61 6.50 -13.31 -3.86
CA PRO A 61 7.11 -14.33 -3.01
C PRO A 61 8.63 -14.18 -2.89
N ASP A 62 9.31 -13.85 -3.98
CA ASP A 62 10.75 -13.63 -3.97
C ASP A 62 11.11 -12.41 -3.13
N TRP A 63 10.37 -11.33 -3.26
CA TRP A 63 10.58 -10.12 -2.47
C TRP A 63 10.38 -10.39 -0.98
N GLN A 64 9.38 -11.21 -0.63
CA GLN A 64 9.14 -11.59 0.77
C GLN A 64 10.28 -12.45 1.32
N ASP A 65 10.80 -13.38 0.53
CA ASP A 65 11.92 -14.22 0.94
C ASP A 65 13.18 -13.38 1.17
N GLU A 66 13.42 -12.38 0.33
CA GLU A 66 14.63 -11.56 0.40
C GLU A 66 14.55 -10.46 1.44
N THR A 67 13.40 -9.83 1.61
CA THR A 67 13.27 -8.61 2.42
C THR A 67 12.28 -8.73 3.57
N GLY A 68 11.38 -9.71 3.53
CA GLY A 68 10.29 -9.82 4.48
C GLY A 68 9.19 -8.78 4.27
N VAL A 69 9.15 -8.14 3.11
CA VAL A 69 8.19 -7.06 2.81
C VAL A 69 6.74 -7.51 2.99
N LYS A 70 5.92 -6.61 3.50
CA LYS A 70 4.47 -6.75 3.53
C LYS A 70 3.87 -5.73 2.58
N MET A 71 2.94 -6.16 1.74
CA MET A 71 2.26 -5.27 0.81
C MET A 71 0.82 -5.08 1.22
N ILE A 72 0.43 -3.82 1.32
CA ILE A 72 -0.93 -3.39 1.64
C ILE A 72 -1.44 -2.61 0.44
N ILE A 73 -2.58 -3.03 -0.10
CA ILE A 73 -3.22 -2.30 -1.19
C ILE A 73 -4.47 -1.61 -0.66
N VAL A 74 -4.61 -0.33 -0.99
CA VAL A 74 -5.69 0.52 -0.50
C VAL A 74 -6.59 0.89 -1.67
N SER A 75 -7.80 0.35 -1.67
CA SER A 75 -8.78 0.66 -2.71
C SER A 75 -9.40 2.02 -2.47
N ILE A 76 -9.41 2.85 -3.52
CA ILE A 76 -10.14 4.11 -3.50
C ILE A 76 -11.53 3.99 -4.15
N ASP A 77 -11.98 2.78 -4.44
CA ASP A 77 -13.33 2.54 -4.93
C ASP A 77 -14.33 3.18 -3.95
N GLN A 78 -15.27 3.95 -4.50
CA GLN A 78 -16.28 4.60 -3.69
C GLN A 78 -17.28 3.57 -3.14
N ALA A 79 -18.13 3.99 -2.21
CA ALA A 79 -19.01 3.07 -1.49
C ALA A 79 -19.85 2.18 -2.41
N GLN A 80 -20.32 2.72 -3.54
CA GLN A 80 -21.13 1.95 -4.49
C GLN A 80 -20.34 0.86 -5.22
N ASP A 81 -19.01 0.96 -5.26
CA ASP A 81 -18.13 0.01 -5.94
C ASP A 81 -17.26 -0.82 -4.97
N ALA A 82 -17.30 -0.51 -3.69
CA ALA A 82 -16.43 -1.16 -2.71
C ALA A 82 -16.65 -2.67 -2.64
N ASN A 83 -17.87 -3.13 -2.91
CA ASN A 83 -18.21 -4.55 -2.91
C ASN A 83 -17.60 -5.33 -4.08
N LYS A 84 -17.01 -4.64 -5.06
CA LYS A 84 -16.32 -5.29 -6.19
C LYS A 84 -14.90 -5.69 -5.84
N VAL A 85 -14.35 -5.12 -4.77
CA VAL A 85 -12.94 -5.28 -4.41
C VAL A 85 -12.63 -6.73 -4.04
N LYS A 86 -13.38 -7.30 -3.08
CA LYS A 86 -13.11 -8.66 -2.60
C LYS A 86 -13.22 -9.71 -3.69
N PRO A 87 -14.30 -9.75 -4.50
CA PRO A 87 -14.38 -10.73 -5.59
C PRO A 87 -13.24 -10.61 -6.58
N LEU A 88 -12.79 -9.40 -6.88
CA LEU A 88 -11.68 -9.19 -7.82
C LEU A 88 -10.37 -9.69 -7.24
N VAL A 89 -10.06 -9.35 -5.99
CA VAL A 89 -8.86 -9.80 -5.30
C VAL A 89 -8.84 -11.33 -5.21
N ASP A 90 -9.96 -11.92 -4.82
CA ASP A 90 -10.08 -13.38 -4.71
C ASP A 90 -9.92 -14.05 -6.09
N GLY A 91 -10.50 -13.44 -7.12
CA GLY A 91 -10.41 -13.97 -8.49
C GLY A 91 -8.99 -13.99 -9.05
N PHE A 92 -8.18 -13.00 -8.69
CA PHE A 92 -6.76 -12.97 -9.08
C PHE A 92 -5.87 -13.80 -8.15
N GLY A 93 -6.39 -14.26 -7.01
CA GLY A 93 -5.61 -15.01 -6.04
C GLY A 93 -4.56 -14.16 -5.33
N TRP A 94 -4.77 -12.85 -5.23
CA TRP A 94 -3.83 -11.96 -4.54
C TRP A 94 -3.86 -12.18 -3.03
N GLU A 95 -2.67 -12.25 -2.44
CA GLU A 95 -2.50 -12.44 -0.99
C GLU A 95 -2.12 -11.14 -0.27
N TYR A 96 -2.28 -10.00 -0.92
CA TYR A 96 -2.03 -8.70 -0.30
C TYR A 96 -3.03 -8.42 0.82
N GLU A 97 -2.62 -7.65 1.81
CA GLU A 97 -3.59 -7.05 2.72
C GLU A 97 -4.36 -5.97 1.97
N VAL A 98 -5.65 -5.91 2.15
CA VAL A 98 -6.52 -5.01 1.38
C VAL A 98 -7.32 -4.13 2.32
N LEU A 99 -7.12 -2.82 2.20
CA LEU A 99 -7.89 -1.82 2.91
C LEU A 99 -8.83 -1.11 1.96
N LEU A 100 -9.94 -0.62 2.52
CA LEU A 100 -10.95 0.12 1.77
C LEU A 100 -10.96 1.56 2.23
N ASP A 101 -10.86 2.49 1.29
CA ASP A 101 -10.85 3.93 1.54
C ASP A 101 -11.96 4.62 0.72
N PRO A 102 -13.23 4.24 0.97
CA PRO A 102 -14.34 4.67 0.09
C PRO A 102 -14.60 6.17 0.11
N ASN A 103 -14.20 6.86 1.17
CA ASN A 103 -14.36 8.31 1.27
C ASN A 103 -13.11 9.07 0.82
N GLY A 104 -12.02 8.36 0.50
CA GLY A 104 -10.76 8.98 0.10
C GLY A 104 -10.01 9.66 1.25
N ASP A 105 -10.32 9.32 2.50
CA ASP A 105 -9.69 9.97 3.66
C ASP A 105 -8.18 9.71 3.70
N PHE A 106 -7.78 8.45 3.50
CA PHE A 106 -6.36 8.09 3.49
C PHE A 106 -5.67 8.59 2.22
N LYS A 107 -6.36 8.49 1.10
CA LYS A 107 -5.89 9.04 -0.18
C LYS A 107 -5.51 10.51 -0.01
N ARG A 108 -6.40 11.33 0.57
CA ARG A 108 -6.13 12.74 0.80
C ARG A 108 -5.02 12.97 1.81
N ALA A 109 -5.02 12.20 2.90
CA ALA A 109 -3.99 12.34 3.93
C ALA A 109 -2.59 12.04 3.39
N MET A 110 -2.48 11.12 2.43
CA MET A 110 -1.22 10.76 1.76
C MET A 110 -0.93 11.62 0.53
N ASN A 111 -1.78 12.59 0.26
CA ASN A 111 -1.63 13.50 -0.88
C ASN A 111 -1.57 12.77 -2.23
N VAL A 112 -2.36 11.70 -2.38
CA VAL A 112 -2.46 10.95 -3.61
C VAL A 112 -3.43 11.66 -4.56
N GLN A 113 -2.96 11.99 -5.75
CA GLN A 113 -3.77 12.68 -6.76
C GLN A 113 -4.43 11.67 -7.71
N ASN A 114 -3.64 10.74 -8.22
CA ASN A 114 -4.09 9.74 -9.19
C ASN A 114 -3.61 8.37 -8.78
N VAL A 115 -4.34 7.34 -9.21
CA VAL A 115 -3.91 5.95 -9.01
C VAL A 115 -3.35 5.39 -10.33
N PRO A 116 -2.41 4.44 -10.30
CA PRO A 116 -1.81 3.90 -9.09
C PRO A 116 -0.81 4.88 -8.46
N HIS A 117 -0.68 4.82 -7.14
CA HIS A 117 0.36 5.55 -6.43
C HIS A 117 0.91 4.62 -5.35
N VAL A 118 2.21 4.34 -5.43
CA VAL A 118 2.88 3.39 -4.54
C VAL A 118 3.82 4.12 -3.60
N PHE A 119 3.88 3.65 -2.36
CA PHE A 119 4.81 4.13 -1.34
C PHE A 119 5.58 2.94 -0.80
N VAL A 120 6.87 3.11 -0.54
CA VAL A 120 7.68 2.13 0.16
C VAL A 120 8.14 2.75 1.47
N LEU A 121 7.89 2.02 2.57
CA LEU A 121 8.36 2.39 3.89
C LEU A 121 9.48 1.45 4.29
N ASP A 122 10.52 2.00 4.92
CA ASP A 122 11.56 1.16 5.50
C ASP A 122 11.06 0.51 6.79
N GLY A 123 11.93 -0.29 7.42
CA GLY A 123 11.57 -1.01 8.65
C GLY A 123 11.28 -0.11 9.85
N LYS A 124 11.58 1.19 9.75
CA LYS A 124 11.30 2.19 10.78
C LYS A 124 10.04 2.99 10.51
N GLY A 125 9.33 2.68 9.41
CA GLY A 125 8.12 3.39 9.02
C GLY A 125 8.37 4.66 8.23
N LYS A 126 9.60 4.92 7.81
CA LYS A 126 9.93 6.09 7.01
C LYS A 126 9.62 5.82 5.54
N ILE A 127 8.96 6.77 4.88
CA ILE A 127 8.73 6.69 3.44
C ILE A 127 10.06 6.94 2.73
N VAL A 128 10.55 5.94 2.01
CA VAL A 128 11.84 6.00 1.30
C VAL A 128 11.65 6.08 -0.21
N TYR A 129 10.45 5.86 -0.71
CA TYR A 129 10.16 5.89 -2.14
C TYR A 129 8.66 6.11 -2.34
N ASN A 130 8.30 6.89 -3.35
CA ASN A 130 6.93 6.91 -3.83
C ASN A 130 6.91 7.25 -5.31
N HIS A 131 5.90 6.77 -6.02
CA HIS A 131 5.76 6.98 -7.44
C HIS A 131 4.29 6.93 -7.84
N ALA A 132 3.88 7.88 -8.66
CA ALA A 132 2.54 7.92 -9.23
C ALA A 132 2.58 7.40 -10.67
N GLY A 133 1.58 6.59 -11.03
CA GLY A 133 1.50 5.97 -12.35
C GLY A 133 2.30 4.66 -12.41
N TYR A 134 2.11 3.94 -13.52
CA TYR A 134 2.81 2.69 -13.76
C TYR A 134 3.08 2.52 -15.25
N VAL A 135 4.31 2.18 -15.57
CA VAL A 135 4.71 1.69 -16.88
C VAL A 135 5.29 0.30 -16.69
N ASP A 136 5.17 -0.54 -17.70
CA ASP A 136 5.66 -1.92 -17.64
C ASP A 136 7.14 -1.95 -17.24
N GLY A 137 7.47 -2.77 -16.24
CA GLY A 137 8.80 -2.84 -15.66
C GLY A 137 9.02 -1.90 -14.48
N GLY A 138 8.08 -1.02 -14.17
CA GLY A 138 8.21 -0.06 -13.07
C GLY A 138 8.31 -0.71 -11.69
N GLU A 139 7.90 -1.96 -11.55
CA GLU A 139 8.05 -2.72 -10.31
C GLU A 139 9.52 -2.91 -9.91
N GLU A 140 10.44 -2.82 -10.85
CA GLU A 140 11.87 -2.91 -10.56
C GLU A 140 12.34 -1.76 -9.63
N ASP A 141 11.80 -0.56 -9.83
CA ASP A 141 12.14 0.58 -8.98
C ASP A 141 11.63 0.38 -7.55
N ILE A 142 10.47 -0.26 -7.41
CA ILE A 142 9.94 -0.62 -6.09
C ILE A 142 10.88 -1.61 -5.41
N TYR A 143 11.32 -2.61 -6.15
CA TYR A 143 12.23 -3.62 -5.63
C TYR A 143 13.55 -2.99 -5.14
N GLU A 144 14.12 -2.07 -5.91
CA GLU A 144 15.33 -1.36 -5.49
C GLU A 144 15.10 -0.61 -4.18
N ALA A 145 13.94 -0.03 -3.99
CA ALA A 145 13.61 0.70 -2.77
C ALA A 145 13.48 -0.19 -1.55
N LEU A 146 13.27 -1.49 -1.73
CA LEU A 146 13.19 -2.46 -0.64
C LEU A 146 14.57 -2.89 -0.11
N GLN A 147 15.62 -2.59 -0.84
CA GLN A 147 16.99 -3.03 -0.50
C GLN A 147 17.63 -2.21 0.62
#